data_bc79e16c21ea8c7273073622960840d1
#
_entry.id   bc79e16c21ea8c7273073622960840d1
#
_cell.length_a   1.000
_cell.length_b   1.000
_cell.length_c   1.000
_cell.angle_alpha   90.00
_cell.angle_beta   90.00
_cell.angle_gamma   90.00
#
_symmetry.space_group_name_H-M   'P 1'
#
loop_
_entity.id
_entity.type
_entity.pdbx_description
1 polymer ?
#
loop_
_entity_poly.entity_id
_entity_poly.type
_entity_poly.pdbx_seq_one_letter_code
_entity_poly.pdbx_strand_id
1 'polypeptide(L)' 'VPADLYSRYMEARRTWADHADDCGACTPTQPACPPGTALWERICRLQDAYLTHLRTKGAS' A
#
# COMPACT_ATOMS: atom_id res chain seq x y z
N VAL A 1 2.51 16.34 -6.25
CA VAL A 1 2.25 14.90 -6.24
C VAL A 1 1.18 14.57 -7.25
N PRO A 2 1.42 13.61 -8.13
CA PRO A 2 0.36 13.13 -8.99
C PRO A 2 -0.81 12.61 -8.15
N ALA A 3 -1.98 13.19 -8.33
CA ALA A 3 -3.16 12.76 -7.61
C ALA A 3 -3.41 11.27 -7.83
N ASP A 4 -3.01 10.79 -8.99
CA ASP A 4 -3.15 9.40 -9.40
C ASP A 4 -2.38 8.46 -8.48
N LEU A 5 -1.15 8.81 -8.16
CA LEU A 5 -0.30 7.98 -7.29
C LEU A 5 -0.85 7.93 -5.87
N TYR A 6 -1.27 9.07 -5.37
CA TYR A 6 -1.86 9.16 -4.04
C TYR A 6 -3.16 8.34 -3.96
N SER A 7 -4.01 8.50 -4.98
CA SER A 7 -5.28 7.78 -5.04
C SER A 7 -5.06 6.28 -5.08
N ARG A 8 -4.09 5.82 -5.86
CA ARG A 8 -3.76 4.40 -5.95
C ARG A 8 -3.27 3.85 -4.62
N TYR A 9 -2.46 4.62 -3.93
CA TYR A 9 -1.94 4.23 -2.63
C TYR A 9 -3.08 4.09 -1.62
N MET A 10 -3.96 5.07 -1.57
CA MET A 10 -5.09 5.04 -0.63
C MET A 10 -6.05 3.90 -0.95
N GLU A 11 -6.28 3.64 -2.22
CA GLU A 11 -7.14 2.53 -2.63
C GLU A 11 -6.52 1.18 -2.25
N ALA A 12 -5.22 1.04 -2.44
CA ALA A 12 -4.52 -0.19 -2.05
C ALA A 12 -4.60 -0.41 -0.54
N ARG A 13 -4.47 0.65 0.23
CA ARG A 13 -4.58 0.56 1.69
C ARG A 13 -5.98 0.16 2.11
N ARG A 14 -6.99 0.70 1.46
CA ARG A 14 -8.38 0.33 1.75
C ARG A 14 -8.64 -1.13 1.44
N THR A 15 -8.16 -1.59 0.28
CA THR A 15 -8.30 -2.98 -0.11
C THR A 15 -7.63 -3.90 0.90
N TRP A 16 -6.43 -3.52 1.33
CA TRP A 16 -5.71 -4.28 2.34
C TRP A 16 -6.46 -4.32 3.67
N ALA A 17 -6.99 -3.18 4.12
CA ALA A 17 -7.71 -3.11 5.37
C ALA A 17 -8.96 -4.01 5.34
N ASP A 18 -9.69 -3.99 4.22
CA ASP A 18 -10.86 -4.84 4.06
C ASP A 18 -10.48 -6.31 4.10
N HIS A 19 -9.37 -6.66 3.43
CA HIS A 19 -8.90 -8.04 3.44
C HIS A 19 -8.49 -8.49 4.84
N ALA A 20 -7.72 -7.65 5.54
CA ALA A 20 -7.25 -7.99 6.88
C ALA A 20 -8.40 -8.14 7.86
N ASP A 21 -9.47 -7.38 7.65
CA ASP A 21 -10.66 -7.46 8.48
C ASP A 21 -11.41 -8.78 8.27
N ASP A 22 -11.43 -9.26 7.04
CA ASP A 22 -12.12 -10.49 6.67
C ASP A 22 -11.27 -11.75 6.87
N CYS A 23 -9.94 -11.61 6.77
CA CYS A 23 -9.03 -12.73 6.84
C CYS A 23 -8.54 -12.93 8.28
N GLY A 24 -8.90 -14.04 8.91
CA GLY A 24 -8.49 -14.31 10.27
C GLY A 24 -7.00 -14.56 10.42
N ALA A 25 -6.29 -14.84 9.30
CA ALA A 25 -4.85 -15.11 9.34
C ALA A 25 -4.02 -13.85 9.25
N CYS A 26 -4.52 -12.80 8.60
CA CYS A 26 -3.77 -11.57 8.41
C CYS A 26 -4.00 -10.60 9.56
N THR A 27 -2.94 -9.87 9.92
CA THR A 27 -3.04 -8.77 10.88
C THR A 27 -3.00 -7.44 10.12
N PRO A 28 -3.37 -6.32 10.76
CA PRO A 28 -3.32 -5.02 10.08
C PRO A 28 -1.94 -4.61 9.58
N THR A 29 -0.88 -5.23 10.09
CA THR A 29 0.48 -4.86 9.72
C THR A 29 1.28 -6.00 9.12
N GLN A 30 0.69 -7.18 8.97
CA GLN A 30 1.43 -8.33 8.49
C GLN A 30 0.54 -9.30 7.72
N PRO A 31 0.88 -9.57 6.45
CA PRO A 31 0.15 -10.55 5.66
C PRO A 31 0.50 -11.97 6.10
N ALA A 32 -0.49 -12.86 6.02
CA ALA A 32 -0.28 -14.26 6.39
C ALA A 32 -0.96 -15.22 5.41
N CYS A 33 -1.37 -14.73 4.24
CA CYS A 33 -1.96 -15.57 3.20
C CYS A 33 -1.51 -15.05 1.83
N PRO A 34 -1.57 -15.90 0.76
CA PRO A 34 -1.10 -15.46 -0.56
C PRO A 34 -1.78 -14.21 -1.10
N PRO A 35 -3.13 -14.09 -1.06
CA PRO A 35 -3.77 -12.85 -1.52
C PRO A 35 -3.36 -11.64 -0.67
N GLY A 36 -3.24 -11.83 0.65
CA GLY A 36 -2.82 -10.76 1.54
C GLY A 36 -1.41 -10.30 1.26
N THR A 37 -0.52 -11.25 0.99
CA THR A 37 0.87 -10.94 0.65
C THR A 37 0.94 -10.09 -0.62
N ALA A 38 0.15 -10.44 -1.62
CA ALA A 38 0.12 -9.68 -2.87
C ALA A 38 -0.38 -8.25 -2.64
N LEU A 39 -1.42 -8.09 -1.83
CA LEU A 39 -1.94 -6.77 -1.50
C LEU A 39 -0.93 -5.94 -0.72
N TRP A 40 -0.25 -6.57 0.23
CA TRP A 40 0.75 -5.90 1.03
C TRP A 40 1.93 -5.43 0.18
N GLU A 41 2.39 -6.28 -0.73
CA GLU A 41 3.48 -5.93 -1.64
C GLU A 41 3.09 -4.73 -2.52
N ARG A 42 1.83 -4.70 -2.96
CA ARG A 42 1.35 -3.58 -3.76
C ARG A 42 1.40 -2.29 -2.97
N ILE A 43 0.99 -2.32 -1.70
CA ILE A 43 1.06 -1.14 -0.83
C ILE A 43 2.51 -0.69 -0.68
N CYS A 44 3.41 -1.62 -0.43
CA CYS A 44 4.82 -1.29 -0.25
C CYS A 44 5.41 -0.65 -1.49
N ARG A 45 5.07 -1.15 -2.67
CA ARG A 45 5.55 -0.58 -3.93
C ARG A 45 5.01 0.84 -4.14
N LEU A 46 3.72 1.04 -3.88
CA LEU A 46 3.11 2.34 -4.03
C LEU A 46 3.66 3.33 -3.02
N GLN A 47 3.86 2.89 -1.79
CA GLN A 47 4.45 3.71 -0.75
C GLN A 47 5.87 4.13 -1.12
N ASP A 48 6.66 3.18 -1.61
CA ASP A 48 8.03 3.44 -2.03
C ASP A 48 8.07 4.44 -3.18
N ALA A 49 7.20 4.27 -4.17
CA ALA A 49 7.10 5.19 -5.30
C ALA A 49 6.68 6.59 -4.84
N TYR A 50 5.75 6.66 -3.91
CA TYR A 50 5.26 7.93 -3.38
C TYR A 50 6.36 8.65 -2.61
N LEU A 51 7.07 7.93 -1.75
CA LEU A 51 8.16 8.51 -0.98
C LEU A 51 9.31 8.94 -1.88
N THR A 52 9.62 8.16 -2.89
CA THR A 52 10.65 8.51 -3.87
C THR A 52 10.25 9.79 -4.60
N HIS A 53 8.99 9.91 -4.99
CA HIS A 53 8.49 11.10 -5.65
C HIS A 53 8.65 12.34 -4.75
N LEU A 54 8.27 12.23 -3.50
CA LEU A 54 8.41 13.33 -2.54
C LEU A 54 9.86 13.71 -2.33
N ARG A 55 10.73 12.71 -2.22
CA ARG A 55 12.17 12.95 -2.03
C ARG A 55 12.77 13.66 -3.21
N THR A 56 12.45 13.23 -4.42
CA THR A 56 12.94 13.84 -5.65
C THR A 56 12.45 15.29 -5.74
N LYS A 57 11.19 15.51 -5.43
CA LYS A 57 10.62 16.86 -5.47
C LYS A 57 11.27 17.76 -4.42
N GLY A 58 11.53 17.21 -3.24
CA GLY A 58 12.16 17.98 -2.18
C GLY A 58 13.62 18.25 -2.42
N ALA A 59 14.31 17.38 -3.17
CA ALA A 59 15.72 17.54 -3.48
C ALA A 59 15.97 18.57 -4.55
N SER A 60 14.97 18.91 -5.35
CA SER A 60 15.12 19.92 -6.38
C SER A 60 14.78 21.29 -5.86
#